data_1857d104b9be3933df17f6c849d9874f
#
_entry.id   1857d104b9be3933df17f6c849d9874f
#
_cell.length_a   1.000
_cell.length_b   1.000
_cell.length_c   1.000
_cell.angle_alpha   90.00
_cell.angle_beta   90.00
_cell.angle_gamma   90.00
#
_symmetry.space_group_name_H-M   'P 1'
#
loop_
_entity.id
_entity.type
_entity.pdbx_description
1 polymer ?
#
loop_
_entity_poly.entity_id
_entity_poly.type
_entity_poly.pdbx_seq_one_letter_code
_entity_poly.pdbx_strand_id
1 'polypeptide(L)'
;MKTLLTIFVLALGAVSAWANNGVVGFWTTIDDETKEAKSVVQIYEYKGKIYGRVVDVLKNKNATAKLPGSPKIIGLDIIWNLEKDGDEYNDGEILDPQKGKVYGCSIWREGENLIVRGKIAFFGRNQTWLPNKTFKGDGKPPIPNIPKH
;
A
#
# COMPACT_ATOMS: atom_id res chain seq x y z
N MET A 1 -8.42 8.88 -38.81
CA MET A 1 -6.99 8.65 -38.52
C MET A 1 -6.58 9.25 -37.18
N LYS A 2 -6.87 10.52 -36.90
CA LYS A 2 -6.57 11.16 -35.63
C LYS A 2 -7.27 10.49 -34.44
N THR A 3 -8.48 10.00 -34.64
CA THR A 3 -9.27 9.31 -33.63
C THR A 3 -8.65 7.96 -33.20
N LEU A 4 -8.04 7.24 -34.14
CA LEU A 4 -7.36 5.98 -33.88
C LEU A 4 -6.11 6.15 -33.00
N LEU A 5 -5.36 7.23 -33.20
CA LEU A 5 -4.19 7.56 -32.38
C LEU A 5 -4.58 7.84 -30.92
N THR A 6 -5.69 8.55 -30.72
CA THR A 6 -6.20 8.85 -29.38
C THR A 6 -6.61 7.57 -28.63
N ILE A 7 -7.29 6.64 -29.32
CA ILE A 7 -7.68 5.35 -28.76
C ILE A 7 -6.46 4.51 -28.39
N PHE A 8 -5.42 4.54 -29.20
CA PHE A 8 -4.17 3.82 -28.93
C PHE A 8 -3.48 4.32 -27.66
N VAL A 9 -3.44 5.62 -27.42
CA VAL A 9 -2.86 6.22 -26.21
C VAL A 9 -3.65 5.80 -24.96
N LEU A 10 -4.99 5.77 -25.04
CA LEU A 10 -5.83 5.28 -23.94
C LEU A 10 -5.60 3.80 -23.65
N ALA A 11 -5.38 2.98 -24.68
CA ALA A 11 -5.08 1.57 -24.50
C ALA A 11 -3.74 1.35 -23.77
N LEU A 12 -2.73 2.16 -24.05
CA LEU A 12 -1.45 2.12 -23.35
C LEU A 12 -1.61 2.45 -21.85
N GLY A 13 -2.43 3.44 -21.52
CA GLY A 13 -2.72 3.77 -20.13
C GLY A 13 -3.41 2.62 -19.39
N ALA A 14 -4.36 1.96 -20.04
CA ALA A 14 -5.03 0.79 -19.47
C ALA A 14 -4.08 -0.39 -19.24
N VAL A 15 -3.17 -0.66 -20.17
CA VAL A 15 -2.16 -1.71 -20.07
C VAL A 15 -1.21 -1.43 -18.89
N SER A 16 -0.81 -0.16 -18.71
CA SER A 16 0.05 0.24 -17.58
C SER A 16 -0.63 -0.01 -16.23
N ALA A 17 -1.94 0.28 -16.11
CA ALA A 17 -2.69 0.01 -14.89
C ALA A 17 -2.78 -1.50 -14.60
N TRP A 18 -2.92 -2.33 -15.61
CA TRP A 18 -2.95 -3.79 -15.46
C TRP A 18 -1.58 -4.39 -15.13
N ALA A 19 -0.49 -3.76 -15.56
CA ALA A 19 0.87 -4.25 -15.32
C ALA A 19 1.19 -4.38 -13.81
N ASN A 20 0.57 -3.56 -12.95
CA ASN A 20 0.71 -3.63 -11.50
C ASN A 20 -0.53 -4.18 -10.80
N ASN A 21 -1.38 -4.95 -11.52
CA ASN A 21 -2.60 -5.56 -11.02
C ASN A 21 -3.56 -4.59 -10.31
N GLY A 22 -3.45 -3.30 -10.61
CA GLY A 22 -4.29 -2.27 -10.02
C GLY A 22 -4.07 -2.02 -8.53
N VAL A 23 -2.95 -2.46 -7.95
CA VAL A 23 -2.67 -2.23 -6.52
C VAL A 23 -2.09 -0.85 -6.24
N VAL A 24 -1.45 -0.23 -7.21
CA VAL A 24 -0.88 1.11 -7.06
C VAL A 24 -1.99 2.15 -6.91
N GLY A 25 -1.89 2.98 -5.89
CA GLY A 25 -2.88 4.01 -5.58
C GLY A 25 -2.99 4.27 -4.10
N PHE A 26 -4.04 4.99 -3.71
CA PHE A 26 -4.31 5.34 -2.32
C PHE A 26 -5.41 4.45 -1.75
N TRP A 27 -5.18 3.96 -0.54
CA TRP A 27 -6.06 3.01 0.12
C TRP A 27 -6.34 3.47 1.55
N THR A 28 -7.60 3.39 1.96
CA THR A 28 -8.00 3.60 3.35
C THR A 28 -7.87 2.29 4.10
N THR A 29 -7.03 2.27 5.13
CA THR A 29 -6.84 1.06 5.94
C THR A 29 -8.00 0.89 6.91
N ILE A 30 -8.47 -0.33 7.05
CA ILE A 30 -9.56 -0.68 7.96
C ILE A 30 -9.00 -1.67 8.97
N ASP A 31 -9.14 -1.34 10.25
CA ASP A 31 -8.79 -2.26 11.32
C ASP A 31 -9.70 -3.48 11.27
N ASP A 32 -9.13 -4.67 11.25
CA ASP A 32 -9.88 -5.90 11.09
C ASP A 32 -10.68 -6.30 12.33
N GLU A 33 -10.31 -5.80 13.51
CA GLU A 33 -11.04 -6.05 14.75
C GLU A 33 -12.18 -5.04 14.97
N THR A 34 -11.87 -3.75 14.89
CA THR A 34 -12.84 -2.68 15.19
C THR A 34 -13.65 -2.25 13.97
N LYS A 35 -13.21 -2.58 12.76
CA LYS A 35 -13.78 -2.15 11.48
C LYS A 35 -13.72 -0.63 11.27
N GLU A 36 -12.87 0.06 12.01
CA GLU A 36 -12.67 1.49 11.87
C GLU A 36 -11.62 1.81 10.83
N ALA A 37 -11.84 2.90 10.09
CA ALA A 37 -10.83 3.48 9.22
C ALA A 37 -9.71 4.11 10.07
N LYS A 38 -8.47 3.81 9.77
CA LYS A 38 -7.30 4.24 10.55
C LYS A 38 -6.40 5.24 9.84
N SER A 39 -6.08 4.97 8.60
CA SER A 39 -5.06 5.72 7.87
C SER A 39 -5.29 5.64 6.38
N VAL A 40 -4.53 6.44 5.63
CA VAL A 40 -4.43 6.32 4.18
C VAL A 40 -3.01 5.87 3.86
N VAL A 41 -2.90 4.82 3.05
CA VAL A 41 -1.63 4.28 2.59
C VAL A 41 -1.54 4.43 1.08
N GLN A 42 -0.42 4.95 0.62
CA GLN A 42 -0.09 4.97 -0.80
C GLN A 42 0.70 3.71 -1.12
N ILE A 43 0.13 2.87 -1.97
CA ILE A 43 0.85 1.75 -2.58
C ILE A 43 1.53 2.27 -3.85
N TYR A 44 2.83 2.05 -3.96
CA TYR A 44 3.62 2.55 -5.08
C TYR A 44 4.67 1.54 -5.49
N GLU A 45 5.13 1.69 -6.71
CA GLU A 45 6.20 0.87 -7.27
C GLU A 45 7.52 1.64 -7.27
N TYR A 46 8.59 0.97 -6.88
CA TYR A 46 9.94 1.52 -6.95
C TYR A 46 10.91 0.41 -7.33
N LYS A 47 11.62 0.62 -8.45
CA LYS A 47 12.61 -0.34 -8.98
C LYS A 47 12.09 -1.77 -9.07
N GLY A 48 10.85 -1.91 -9.55
CA GLY A 48 10.21 -3.21 -9.79
C GLY A 48 9.60 -3.89 -8.59
N LYS A 49 9.66 -3.27 -7.40
CA LYS A 49 9.03 -3.78 -6.19
C LYS A 49 7.93 -2.86 -5.69
N ILE A 50 7.04 -3.38 -4.87
CA ILE A 50 5.90 -2.65 -4.34
C ILE A 50 6.13 -2.32 -2.87
N TYR A 51 5.74 -1.09 -2.51
CA TYR A 51 5.87 -0.50 -1.17
C TYR A 51 4.55 0.16 -0.77
N GLY A 52 4.39 0.40 0.53
CA GLY A 52 3.22 1.13 1.05
C GLY A 52 3.64 2.15 2.09
N ARG A 53 3.35 3.43 1.80
CA ARG A 53 3.66 4.56 2.67
C ARG A 53 2.41 5.09 3.34
N VAL A 54 2.47 5.32 4.64
CA VAL A 54 1.39 6.03 5.33
C VAL A 54 1.46 7.50 4.94
N VAL A 55 0.38 8.00 4.32
CA VAL A 55 0.29 9.41 3.88
C VAL A 55 -0.67 10.22 4.73
N ASP A 56 -1.55 9.57 5.50
CA ASP A 56 -2.43 10.24 6.45
C ASP A 56 -2.80 9.30 7.60
N VAL A 57 -3.03 9.86 8.78
CA VAL A 57 -3.55 9.16 9.97
C VAL A 57 -4.81 9.90 10.41
N LEU A 58 -5.95 9.21 10.47
CA LEU A 58 -7.23 9.87 10.54
C LEU A 58 -7.53 10.51 11.90
N LYS A 59 -7.17 9.85 13.01
CA LYS A 59 -7.47 10.36 14.36
C LYS A 59 -6.38 11.25 14.93
N ASN A 60 -5.13 10.87 14.80
CA ASN A 60 -4.00 11.61 15.38
C ASN A 60 -2.86 11.71 14.38
N LYS A 61 -2.78 12.86 13.71
CA LYS A 61 -1.76 13.09 12.68
C LYS A 61 -0.33 13.17 13.24
N ASN A 62 -0.19 13.34 14.55
CA ASN A 62 1.10 13.36 15.23
C ASN A 62 1.47 12.02 15.85
N ALA A 63 0.70 10.97 15.58
CA ALA A 63 0.98 9.63 16.09
C ALA A 63 2.38 9.18 15.69
N THR A 64 3.07 8.53 16.64
CA THR A 64 4.41 7.99 16.44
C THR A 64 4.39 6.47 16.47
N ALA A 65 5.34 5.86 15.78
CA ALA A 65 5.50 4.42 15.76
C ALA A 65 6.27 3.94 17.00
N LYS A 66 5.97 2.75 17.46
CA LYS A 66 6.69 2.09 18.57
C LYS A 66 7.99 1.46 18.03
N LEU A 67 8.90 2.30 17.60
CA LEU A 67 10.18 1.96 16.99
C LEU A 67 11.29 2.83 17.59
N PRO A 68 12.58 2.46 17.38
CA PRO A 68 13.68 3.32 17.80
C PRO A 68 13.51 4.75 17.27
N GLY A 69 13.65 5.74 18.16
CA GLY A 69 13.49 7.16 17.83
C GLY A 69 12.05 7.64 17.73
N SER A 70 11.06 6.78 17.94
CA SER A 70 9.63 7.13 17.89
C SER A 70 9.27 7.99 16.67
N PRO A 71 9.54 7.54 15.45
CA PRO A 71 9.27 8.34 14.27
C PRO A 71 7.77 8.55 14.07
N LYS A 72 7.39 9.65 13.44
CA LYS A 72 5.99 9.86 13.03
C LYS A 72 5.55 8.77 12.07
N ILE A 73 4.31 8.31 12.23
CA ILE A 73 3.75 7.28 11.36
C ILE A 73 3.55 7.83 9.95
N ILE A 74 3.05 9.06 9.82
CA ILE A 74 2.94 9.72 8.51
C ILE A 74 4.33 9.88 7.91
N GLY A 75 4.53 9.34 6.71
CA GLY A 75 5.80 9.37 5.99
C GLY A 75 6.59 8.08 6.06
N LEU A 76 6.19 7.12 6.90
CA LEU A 76 6.86 5.82 6.97
C LEU A 76 6.31 4.86 5.93
N ASP A 77 7.20 4.06 5.34
CA ASP A 77 6.76 2.84 4.69
C ASP A 77 6.40 1.82 5.75
N ILE A 78 5.21 1.26 5.65
CA ILE A 78 4.77 0.14 6.49
C ILE A 78 4.70 -1.17 5.71
N ILE A 79 4.78 -1.11 4.39
CA ILE A 79 4.90 -2.28 3.52
C ILE A 79 6.11 -2.06 2.63
N TRP A 80 6.93 -3.11 2.45
CA TRP A 80 8.12 -3.01 1.60
C TRP A 80 8.48 -4.33 0.94
N ASN A 81 9.19 -4.20 -0.17
CA ASN A 81 9.83 -5.29 -0.92
C ASN A 81 8.88 -6.37 -1.45
N LEU A 82 7.62 -6.04 -1.71
CA LEU A 82 6.70 -6.98 -2.35
C LEU A 82 7.10 -7.23 -3.80
N GLU A 83 7.06 -8.50 -4.20
CA GLU A 83 7.38 -8.94 -5.54
C GLU A 83 6.16 -9.51 -6.24
N LYS A 84 6.01 -9.21 -7.53
CA LYS A 84 4.90 -9.70 -8.33
C LYS A 84 4.96 -11.23 -8.47
N ASP A 85 3.84 -11.88 -8.22
CA ASP A 85 3.65 -13.33 -8.35
C ASP A 85 2.25 -13.59 -8.92
N GLY A 86 2.13 -13.63 -10.25
CA GLY A 86 0.84 -13.74 -10.91
C GLY A 86 -0.07 -12.54 -10.59
N ASP A 87 -1.22 -12.80 -10.00
CA ASP A 87 -2.20 -11.79 -9.63
C ASP A 87 -1.95 -11.20 -8.23
N GLU A 88 -0.95 -11.69 -7.54
CA GLU A 88 -0.61 -11.25 -6.19
C GLU A 88 0.76 -10.58 -6.15
N TYR A 89 1.05 -9.95 -5.01
CA TYR A 89 2.39 -9.50 -4.65
C TYR A 89 2.75 -10.15 -3.33
N ASN A 90 3.88 -10.85 -3.28
CA ASN A 90 4.30 -11.69 -2.16
C ASN A 90 5.73 -11.35 -1.71
N ASP A 91 6.17 -12.05 -0.66
CA ASP A 91 7.55 -12.02 -0.16
C ASP A 91 8.02 -10.66 0.34
N GLY A 92 7.09 -9.80 0.68
CA GLY A 92 7.39 -8.54 1.35
C GLY A 92 7.17 -8.63 2.86
N GLU A 93 7.23 -7.47 3.49
CA GLU A 93 7.02 -7.32 4.93
C GLU A 93 6.06 -6.18 5.22
N ILE A 94 5.36 -6.29 6.34
CA ILE A 94 4.45 -5.25 6.84
C ILE A 94 4.75 -4.95 8.30
N LEU A 95 4.83 -3.67 8.62
CA LEU A 95 5.00 -3.16 9.98
C LEU A 95 3.67 -2.80 10.61
N ASP A 96 3.42 -3.28 11.82
CA ASP A 96 2.39 -2.73 12.70
C ASP A 96 3.04 -1.61 13.51
N PRO A 97 2.77 -0.33 13.20
CA PRO A 97 3.47 0.76 13.87
C PRO A 97 3.06 0.94 15.33
N GLN A 98 1.88 0.47 15.73
CA GLN A 98 1.43 0.55 17.13
C GLN A 98 2.12 -0.47 18.02
N LYS A 99 2.46 -1.64 17.47
CA LYS A 99 3.14 -2.71 18.19
C LYS A 99 4.65 -2.71 17.95
N GLY A 100 5.12 -2.06 16.90
CA GLY A 100 6.51 -2.10 16.48
C GLY A 100 6.95 -3.47 15.97
N LYS A 101 6.01 -4.27 15.45
CA LYS A 101 6.28 -5.62 14.96
C LYS A 101 6.18 -5.69 13.46
N VAL A 102 7.02 -6.53 12.87
CA VAL A 102 7.08 -6.77 11.43
C VAL A 102 6.65 -8.20 11.13
N TYR A 103 5.83 -8.34 10.10
CA TYR A 103 5.27 -9.61 9.65
C TYR A 103 5.58 -9.79 8.18
N GLY A 104 5.55 -11.04 7.69
CA GLY A 104 5.52 -11.28 6.26
C GLY A 104 4.26 -10.68 5.65
N CYS A 105 4.31 -10.30 4.38
CA CYS A 105 3.21 -9.62 3.72
C CYS A 105 2.95 -10.14 2.32
N SER A 106 1.67 -10.26 2.00
CA SER A 106 1.17 -10.43 0.64
C SER A 106 -0.02 -9.50 0.43
N ILE A 107 -0.18 -9.00 -0.79
CA ILE A 107 -1.34 -8.18 -1.15
C ILE A 107 -1.92 -8.65 -2.49
N TRP A 108 -3.23 -8.46 -2.66
CA TRP A 108 -3.92 -8.72 -3.93
C TRP A 108 -5.24 -7.97 -3.99
N ARG A 109 -5.78 -7.84 -5.18
CA ARG A 109 -7.08 -7.22 -5.39
C ARG A 109 -8.19 -8.26 -5.28
N GLU A 110 -9.27 -7.86 -4.60
CA GLU A 110 -10.56 -8.54 -4.66
C GLU A 110 -11.62 -7.51 -5.03
N GLY A 111 -12.09 -7.54 -6.27
CA GLY A 111 -12.99 -6.51 -6.78
C GLY A 111 -12.32 -5.14 -6.72
N GLU A 112 -12.97 -4.19 -6.06
CA GLU A 112 -12.43 -2.83 -5.87
C GLU A 112 -11.49 -2.71 -4.68
N ASN A 113 -11.44 -3.72 -3.81
CA ASN A 113 -10.72 -3.67 -2.55
C ASN A 113 -9.31 -4.23 -2.69
N LEU A 114 -8.45 -3.87 -1.76
CA LEU A 114 -7.12 -4.43 -1.60
C LEU A 114 -7.12 -5.33 -0.37
N ILE A 115 -6.71 -6.58 -0.54
CA ILE A 115 -6.51 -7.48 0.58
C ILE A 115 -5.05 -7.41 0.99
N VAL A 116 -4.81 -7.20 2.27
CA VAL A 116 -3.48 -7.12 2.86
C VAL A 116 -3.37 -8.22 3.92
N ARG A 117 -2.47 -9.17 3.67
CA ARG A 117 -2.27 -10.31 4.55
C ARG A 117 -0.94 -10.18 5.28
N GLY A 118 -0.99 -10.14 6.62
CA GLY A 118 0.17 -10.28 7.48
C GLY A 118 0.35 -11.74 7.89
N LYS A 119 1.59 -12.21 7.93
CA LYS A 119 1.90 -13.63 8.18
C LYS A 119 2.95 -13.79 9.26
N ILE A 120 2.70 -14.73 10.18
CA ILE A 120 3.70 -15.27 11.10
C ILE A 120 3.72 -16.78 10.89
N ALA A 121 4.84 -17.34 10.47
CA ALA A 121 4.95 -18.75 10.08
C ALA A 121 3.86 -19.11 9.05
N PHE A 122 3.01 -20.09 9.33
CA PHE A 122 1.90 -20.46 8.46
C PHE A 122 0.56 -19.79 8.82
N PHE A 123 0.53 -18.98 9.86
CA PHE A 123 -0.64 -18.18 10.21
C PHE A 123 -0.68 -16.89 9.39
N GLY A 124 -1.88 -16.51 8.98
CA GLY A 124 -2.08 -15.24 8.29
C GLY A 124 -3.36 -14.58 8.74
N ARG A 125 -3.37 -13.25 8.63
CA ARG A 125 -4.50 -12.41 8.98
C ARG A 125 -4.71 -11.40 7.88
N ASN A 126 -5.94 -11.36 7.35
CA ASN A 126 -6.28 -10.47 6.25
C ASN A 126 -6.96 -9.21 6.75
N GLN A 127 -6.55 -8.07 6.18
CA GLN A 127 -7.30 -6.83 6.26
C GLN A 127 -7.84 -6.52 4.87
N THR A 128 -9.01 -5.91 4.82
CA THR A 128 -9.59 -5.39 3.59
C THR A 128 -9.46 -3.88 3.60
N TRP A 129 -8.66 -3.33 2.68
CA TRP A 129 -8.48 -1.89 2.53
C TRP A 129 -9.35 -1.38 1.39
N LEU A 130 -9.95 -0.21 1.58
CA LEU A 130 -10.87 0.38 0.63
C LEU A 130 -10.16 1.41 -0.25
N PRO A 131 -10.53 1.53 -1.55
CA PRO A 131 -9.94 2.56 -2.38
C PRO A 131 -10.25 3.95 -1.82
N ASN A 132 -9.24 4.81 -1.76
CA ASN A 132 -9.41 6.20 -1.37
C ASN A 132 -9.31 7.09 -2.60
N LYS A 133 -10.43 7.72 -2.97
CA LYS A 133 -10.53 8.56 -4.18
C LYS A 133 -10.43 10.04 -3.88
N THR A 134 -10.33 10.42 -2.61
CA THR A 134 -10.34 11.83 -2.18
C THR A 134 -8.96 12.34 -1.78
N PHE A 135 -8.07 11.48 -1.28
CA PHE A 135 -6.71 11.89 -0.95
C PHE A 135 -5.96 12.26 -2.23
N LYS A 136 -5.30 13.40 -2.20
CA LYS A 136 -4.49 13.87 -3.32
C LYS A 136 -3.05 13.98 -2.87
N GLY A 137 -2.18 13.20 -3.50
CA GLY A 137 -0.76 13.28 -3.27
C GLY A 137 -0.15 14.54 -3.90
N ASP A 138 1.15 14.70 -3.72
CA ASP A 138 1.92 15.81 -4.28
C ASP A 138 2.32 15.59 -5.75
N GLY A 139 1.93 14.45 -6.32
CA GLY A 139 2.27 14.08 -7.69
C GLY A 139 3.70 13.58 -7.87
N LYS A 140 4.50 13.55 -6.81
CA LYS A 140 5.88 13.07 -6.87
C LYS A 140 5.93 11.57 -6.59
N PRO A 141 6.70 10.79 -7.38
CA PRO A 141 6.92 9.38 -7.08
C PRO A 141 7.61 9.24 -5.72
N PRO A 142 7.09 8.41 -4.80
CA PRO A 142 7.77 8.17 -3.53
C PRO A 142 9.10 7.45 -3.71
N ILE A 143 10.02 7.72 -2.79
CA ILE A 143 11.27 6.98 -2.64
C ILE A 143 11.17 6.21 -1.32
N PRO A 144 11.55 4.92 -1.25
CA PRO A 144 11.38 4.13 -0.05
C PRO A 144 11.98 4.78 1.19
N ASN A 145 11.22 4.72 2.28
CA ASN A 145 11.59 5.23 3.60
C ASN A 145 11.23 4.15 4.64
N ILE A 146 11.98 3.06 4.61
CA ILE A 146 11.79 1.93 5.51
C ILE A 146 12.37 2.29 6.87
N PRO A 147 11.58 2.25 7.95
CA PRO A 147 12.10 2.60 9.26
C PRO A 147 13.02 1.53 9.82
N LYS A 148 13.92 1.92 10.72
CA LYS A 148 14.67 0.96 11.54
C LYS A 148 13.69 0.22 12.44
N HIS A 149 13.87 -1.11 12.50
CA HIS A 149 12.95 -1.99 13.23
C HIS A 149 13.66 -3.19 13.83
#